data_bd2b6efd6e2e692e199023b003b4249f
#
_entry.id   bd2b6efd6e2e692e199023b003b4249f
#
_cell.length_a   1.000
_cell.length_b   1.000
_cell.length_c   1.000
_cell.angle_alpha   90.00
_cell.angle_beta   90.00
_cell.angle_gamma   90.00
#
_symmetry.space_group_name_H-M   'P 1'
#
loop_
_entity.id
_entity.type
_entity.pdbx_description
1 polymer ?
#
loop_
_entity_poly.entity_id
_entity_poly.type
_entity_poly.pdbx_seq_one_letter_code
_entity_poly.pdbx_strand_id
1 'polypeptide(L)'
;MNQKSFYRAFEDRHRGSRELIKSRLDVYRPFIEPLIDPETRAYGIDLGCGRGEWLEILEEIGVSALGVDLDQGMLGACTERGLKAIQGDAIAHLATLEDESQLVVSAFHVVEHISFDQLQNLVQEAHRVLKPGGLLIMETPNPENIMVATCSFYLDPTHTRPIPPDLLLFLTEFCNFSRSKILRLQEGAQTIQSTSLNLNHVLGGASPDYAVVAQKAAADDIQSKCDHAFSLEYGVDTITLATSYSDQQNQKFEVMQYGLQQADTRAQQADARAQQADARAQQAESVLHIIYSGFSWRITRPLRWLGDLRRKLKQRSISGALKALLRKVYLRTLGRIMMVRDPESRLRQTLHSIIPQISHKPAQGEMNQLSGEAQKIYSKLKVRV
;
A
#
# COMPACT_ATOMS: atom_id res chain seq x y z
N MET A 1 -36.44 -8.07 21.24
CA MET A 1 -35.68 -6.87 20.82
C MET A 1 -36.39 -6.25 19.63
N ASN A 2 -36.65 -4.97 19.66
CA ASN A 2 -37.32 -4.29 18.56
C ASN A 2 -36.28 -4.09 17.43
N GLN A 3 -36.56 -4.57 16.24
CA GLN A 3 -35.66 -4.50 15.07
C GLN A 3 -35.23 -3.04 14.78
N LYS A 4 -36.14 -2.09 14.99
CA LYS A 4 -35.85 -0.64 14.86
C LYS A 4 -34.79 -0.14 15.85
N SER A 5 -34.69 -0.71 17.06
CA SER A 5 -33.68 -0.32 18.05
C SER A 5 -32.29 -0.86 17.72
N PHE A 6 -32.21 -2.04 17.07
CA PHE A 6 -30.95 -2.61 16.61
C PHE A 6 -30.36 -1.78 15.47
N TYR A 7 -31.16 -1.47 14.44
CA TYR A 7 -30.69 -0.73 13.25
C TYR A 7 -30.18 0.67 13.64
N ARG A 8 -30.91 1.36 14.51
CA ARG A 8 -30.48 2.67 15.00
C ARG A 8 -29.13 2.61 15.76
N ALA A 9 -28.96 1.63 16.64
CA ALA A 9 -27.72 1.43 17.39
C ALA A 9 -26.56 1.04 16.45
N PHE A 10 -26.85 0.32 15.39
CA PHE A 10 -25.88 -0.05 14.36
C PHE A 10 -25.42 1.19 13.56
N GLU A 11 -26.36 2.01 13.10
CA GLU A 11 -26.08 3.27 12.41
C GLU A 11 -25.26 4.23 13.29
N ASP A 12 -25.70 4.46 14.53
CA ASP A 12 -24.98 5.33 15.48
C ASP A 12 -23.53 4.88 15.70
N ARG A 13 -23.26 3.59 15.60
CA ARG A 13 -21.92 3.02 15.76
C ARG A 13 -21.04 3.16 14.51
N HIS A 14 -21.62 3.02 13.31
CA HIS A 14 -20.87 2.83 12.07
C HIS A 14 -20.87 4.05 11.15
N ARG A 15 -21.86 4.93 11.24
CA ARG A 15 -22.04 6.06 10.32
C ARG A 15 -21.06 7.23 10.57
N GLY A 16 -20.60 7.42 11.78
CA GLY A 16 -19.70 8.52 12.15
C GLY A 16 -20.42 9.80 12.58
N SER A 17 -19.63 10.84 12.89
CA SER A 17 -20.17 12.13 13.32
C SER A 17 -20.82 12.87 12.15
N ARG A 18 -21.75 13.75 12.47
CA ARG A 18 -22.44 14.59 11.49
C ARG A 18 -21.47 15.44 10.65
N GLU A 19 -20.48 16.03 11.31
CA GLU A 19 -19.44 16.86 10.67
C GLU A 19 -18.62 16.05 9.66
N LEU A 20 -18.28 14.81 10.04
CA LEU A 20 -17.58 13.90 9.13
C LEU A 20 -18.42 13.58 7.89
N ILE A 21 -19.72 13.27 8.08
CA ILE A 21 -20.61 12.98 6.96
C ILE A 21 -20.75 14.21 6.07
N LYS A 22 -20.97 15.40 6.62
CA LYS A 22 -21.04 16.64 5.83
C LYS A 22 -19.76 16.88 5.02
N SER A 23 -18.59 16.69 5.65
CA SER A 23 -17.30 16.87 4.93
C SER A 23 -17.11 15.88 3.77
N ARG A 24 -17.67 14.68 3.87
CA ARG A 24 -17.66 13.68 2.79
C ARG A 24 -18.59 14.09 1.65
N LEU A 25 -19.76 14.62 1.97
CA LEU A 25 -20.79 15.04 1.01
C LEU A 25 -20.42 16.34 0.28
N ASP A 26 -19.49 17.15 0.80
CA ASP A 26 -18.99 18.37 0.15
C ASP A 26 -18.42 18.14 -1.25
N VAL A 27 -18.00 16.91 -1.58
CA VAL A 27 -17.51 16.53 -2.90
C VAL A 27 -18.52 16.77 -4.03
N TYR A 28 -19.81 16.82 -3.69
CA TYR A 28 -20.89 17.03 -4.69
C TYR A 28 -21.21 18.50 -4.96
N ARG A 29 -20.79 19.43 -4.10
CA ARG A 29 -21.05 20.89 -4.30
C ARG A 29 -20.58 21.39 -5.68
N PRO A 30 -19.38 21.04 -6.18
CA PRO A 30 -18.92 21.51 -7.50
C PRO A 30 -19.79 21.07 -8.68
N PHE A 31 -20.61 20.04 -8.52
CA PHE A 31 -21.57 19.61 -9.54
C PHE A 31 -22.88 20.42 -9.48
N ILE A 32 -23.29 20.91 -8.31
CA ILE A 32 -24.62 21.51 -8.09
C ILE A 32 -24.56 23.02 -8.12
N GLU A 33 -23.61 23.62 -7.39
CA GLU A 33 -23.53 25.08 -7.23
C GLU A 33 -23.53 25.84 -8.57
N PRO A 34 -22.83 25.38 -9.64
CA PRO A 34 -22.83 26.06 -10.93
C PRO A 34 -24.20 26.06 -11.64
N LEU A 35 -25.10 25.14 -11.26
CA LEU A 35 -26.44 25.02 -11.87
C LEU A 35 -27.49 25.88 -11.19
N ILE A 36 -27.19 26.43 -10.02
CA ILE A 36 -28.13 27.25 -9.26
C ILE A 36 -28.25 28.62 -9.94
N ASP A 37 -29.48 28.96 -10.33
CA ASP A 37 -29.80 30.27 -10.82
C ASP A 37 -30.37 31.11 -9.65
N PRO A 38 -29.76 32.25 -9.27
CA PRO A 38 -30.22 33.07 -8.16
C PRO A 38 -31.58 33.70 -8.40
N GLU A 39 -32.03 33.80 -9.65
CA GLU A 39 -33.34 34.37 -10.04
C GLU A 39 -34.47 33.34 -9.88
N THR A 40 -34.16 32.05 -9.85
CA THR A 40 -35.15 30.97 -9.79
C THR A 40 -34.95 30.08 -8.57
N ARG A 41 -36.04 29.60 -8.00
CA ARG A 41 -35.97 28.69 -6.88
C ARG A 41 -35.56 27.29 -7.33
N ALA A 42 -34.45 26.80 -6.82
CA ALA A 42 -34.00 25.45 -7.02
C ALA A 42 -34.63 24.50 -6.00
N TYR A 43 -35.12 23.35 -6.46
CA TYR A 43 -35.67 22.29 -5.62
C TYR A 43 -34.85 21.02 -5.73
N GLY A 44 -34.73 20.29 -4.63
CA GLY A 44 -34.07 18.98 -4.56
C GLY A 44 -34.83 17.99 -3.69
N ILE A 45 -34.63 16.72 -3.96
CA ILE A 45 -35.18 15.65 -3.14
C ILE A 45 -34.07 14.67 -2.76
N ASP A 46 -34.02 14.29 -1.47
CA ASP A 46 -33.10 13.32 -0.91
C ASP A 46 -33.85 12.06 -0.48
N LEU A 47 -33.57 10.96 -1.17
CA LEU A 47 -34.21 9.67 -1.00
C LEU A 47 -33.42 8.87 0.07
N GLY A 48 -34.05 8.53 1.21
CA GLY A 48 -33.36 7.97 2.36
C GLY A 48 -32.53 9.01 3.12
N CYS A 49 -33.12 10.16 3.42
CA CYS A 49 -32.40 11.34 3.92
C CYS A 49 -31.79 11.17 5.33
N GLY A 50 -32.13 10.11 6.06
CA GLY A 50 -31.59 9.83 7.39
C GLY A 50 -31.72 11.03 8.34
N ARG A 51 -30.59 11.48 8.91
CA ARG A 51 -30.50 12.61 9.86
C ARG A 51 -30.43 13.99 9.18
N GLY A 52 -30.48 14.03 7.82
CA GLY A 52 -30.56 15.25 7.01
C GLY A 52 -29.23 16.01 6.85
N GLU A 53 -28.08 15.37 6.93
CA GLU A 53 -26.79 16.02 6.68
C GLU A 53 -26.72 16.64 5.28
N TRP A 54 -27.23 15.91 4.28
CA TRP A 54 -27.27 16.38 2.90
C TRP A 54 -28.31 17.50 2.67
N LEU A 55 -29.47 17.40 3.32
CA LEU A 55 -30.48 18.47 3.26
C LEU A 55 -29.93 19.80 3.75
N GLU A 56 -29.13 19.78 4.80
CA GLU A 56 -28.49 20.97 5.34
C GLU A 56 -27.48 21.56 4.33
N ILE A 57 -26.69 20.73 3.65
CA ILE A 57 -25.77 21.17 2.60
C ILE A 57 -26.56 21.80 1.43
N LEU A 58 -27.64 21.16 0.98
CA LEU A 58 -28.47 21.68 -0.10
C LEU A 58 -29.07 23.05 0.27
N GLU A 59 -29.56 23.22 1.50
CA GLU A 59 -30.06 24.52 1.97
C GLU A 59 -28.96 25.60 2.03
N GLU A 60 -27.77 25.22 2.52
CA GLU A 60 -26.59 26.14 2.56
C GLU A 60 -26.24 26.70 1.18
N ILE A 61 -26.38 25.90 0.12
CA ILE A 61 -26.09 26.32 -1.27
C ILE A 61 -27.30 26.91 -1.99
N GLY A 62 -28.44 27.06 -1.32
CA GLY A 62 -29.63 27.69 -1.87
C GLY A 62 -30.60 26.76 -2.60
N VAL A 63 -30.49 25.45 -2.43
CA VAL A 63 -31.44 24.45 -2.93
C VAL A 63 -32.49 24.14 -1.87
N SER A 64 -33.77 24.41 -2.14
CA SER A 64 -34.88 24.02 -1.23
C SER A 64 -35.12 22.53 -1.32
N ALA A 65 -34.60 21.76 -0.37
CA ALA A 65 -34.65 20.32 -0.42
C ALA A 65 -35.76 19.71 0.45
N LEU A 66 -36.28 18.56 0.00
CA LEU A 66 -37.18 17.69 0.77
C LEU A 66 -36.50 16.33 0.98
N GLY A 67 -36.42 15.88 2.24
CA GLY A 67 -35.99 14.53 2.55
C GLY A 67 -37.17 13.57 2.65
N VAL A 68 -36.97 12.34 2.20
CA VAL A 68 -37.91 11.24 2.39
C VAL A 68 -37.21 10.06 3.03
N ASP A 69 -37.73 9.55 4.14
CA ASP A 69 -37.15 8.39 4.85
C ASP A 69 -38.23 7.48 5.42
N LEU A 70 -37.97 6.18 5.46
CA LEU A 70 -38.88 5.19 6.06
C LEU A 70 -38.85 5.23 7.59
N ASP A 71 -37.74 5.64 8.21
CA ASP A 71 -37.54 5.61 9.65
C ASP A 71 -37.90 6.96 10.30
N GLN A 72 -39.09 6.99 10.95
CA GLN A 72 -39.53 8.14 11.72
C GLN A 72 -38.52 8.59 12.80
N GLY A 73 -37.70 7.67 13.33
CA GLY A 73 -36.71 8.00 14.35
C GLY A 73 -35.54 8.85 13.80
N MET A 74 -35.19 8.68 12.53
CA MET A 74 -34.19 9.49 11.86
C MET A 74 -34.70 10.91 11.59
N LEU A 75 -35.95 11.05 11.25
CA LEU A 75 -36.56 12.34 10.91
C LEU A 75 -36.64 13.32 12.09
N GLY A 76 -36.53 12.82 13.33
CA GLY A 76 -36.45 13.68 14.52
C GLY A 76 -35.28 14.66 14.46
N ALA A 77 -34.12 14.20 13.98
CA ALA A 77 -32.94 15.04 13.79
C ALA A 77 -33.13 16.13 12.73
N CYS A 78 -33.88 15.84 11.67
CA CYS A 78 -34.26 16.82 10.64
C CYS A 78 -35.18 17.89 11.25
N THR A 79 -36.23 17.46 11.98
CA THR A 79 -37.18 18.37 12.61
C THR A 79 -36.51 19.33 13.59
N GLU A 80 -35.60 18.83 14.45
CA GLU A 80 -34.85 19.65 15.41
C GLU A 80 -34.04 20.76 14.75
N ARG A 81 -33.66 20.59 13.45
CA ARG A 81 -32.88 21.54 12.66
C ARG A 81 -33.72 22.37 11.70
N GLY A 82 -35.06 22.20 11.71
CA GLY A 82 -35.94 22.91 10.79
C GLY A 82 -35.83 22.45 9.33
N LEU A 83 -35.21 21.30 9.08
CA LEU A 83 -35.12 20.71 7.74
C LEU A 83 -36.45 20.07 7.35
N LYS A 84 -36.81 20.17 6.07
CA LYS A 84 -38.03 19.57 5.54
C LYS A 84 -37.78 18.09 5.26
N ALA A 85 -38.46 17.22 6.04
CA ALA A 85 -38.40 15.81 5.82
C ALA A 85 -39.72 15.15 6.13
N ILE A 86 -40.10 14.11 5.41
CA ILE A 86 -41.36 13.37 5.56
C ILE A 86 -41.08 11.87 5.66
N GLN A 87 -41.94 11.18 6.40
CA GLN A 87 -41.90 9.72 6.46
C GLN A 87 -42.67 9.13 5.27
N GLY A 88 -41.99 8.24 4.52
CA GLY A 88 -42.61 7.57 3.38
C GLY A 88 -41.65 6.71 2.58
N ASP A 89 -42.22 5.98 1.64
CA ASP A 89 -41.45 5.29 0.61
C ASP A 89 -40.92 6.34 -0.39
N ALA A 90 -39.58 6.41 -0.50
CA ALA A 90 -38.91 7.43 -1.28
C ALA A 90 -39.21 7.31 -2.79
N ILE A 91 -39.29 6.07 -3.32
CA ILE A 91 -39.60 5.83 -4.74
C ILE A 91 -41.06 6.18 -5.04
N ALA A 92 -41.97 5.75 -4.17
CA ALA A 92 -43.40 6.09 -4.32
C ALA A 92 -43.62 7.61 -4.24
N HIS A 93 -42.87 8.33 -3.37
CA HIS A 93 -42.97 9.77 -3.28
C HIS A 93 -42.39 10.45 -4.54
N LEU A 94 -41.23 9.98 -5.04
CA LEU A 94 -40.63 10.50 -6.27
C LEU A 94 -41.61 10.45 -7.46
N ALA A 95 -42.39 9.37 -7.57
CA ALA A 95 -43.41 9.22 -8.61
C ALA A 95 -44.56 10.23 -8.49
N THR A 96 -44.77 10.92 -7.34
CA THR A 96 -45.81 11.95 -7.16
C THR A 96 -45.37 13.35 -7.61
N LEU A 97 -44.06 13.56 -7.85
CA LEU A 97 -43.52 14.84 -8.24
C LEU A 97 -43.82 15.15 -9.71
N GLU A 98 -43.94 16.41 -10.02
CA GLU A 98 -44.13 16.91 -11.40
C GLU A 98 -42.85 16.70 -12.24
N ASP A 99 -43.05 16.51 -13.54
CA ASP A 99 -41.95 16.44 -14.51
C ASP A 99 -41.11 17.71 -14.42
N GLU A 100 -39.80 17.57 -14.56
CA GLU A 100 -38.85 18.69 -14.61
C GLU A 100 -38.95 19.69 -13.46
N SER A 101 -39.32 19.21 -12.28
CA SER A 101 -39.50 20.03 -11.08
C SER A 101 -38.25 20.13 -10.21
N GLN A 102 -37.34 19.15 -10.29
CA GLN A 102 -36.16 19.03 -9.40
C GLN A 102 -34.86 19.41 -10.10
N LEU A 103 -33.96 20.10 -9.40
CA LEU A 103 -32.58 20.32 -9.84
C LEU A 103 -31.69 19.13 -9.45
N VAL A 104 -31.92 18.54 -8.27
CA VAL A 104 -31.14 17.45 -7.72
C VAL A 104 -32.05 16.37 -7.18
N VAL A 105 -31.78 15.13 -7.54
CA VAL A 105 -32.28 13.92 -6.91
C VAL A 105 -31.07 13.18 -6.33
N SER A 106 -31.09 12.85 -5.05
CA SER A 106 -30.01 12.15 -4.38
C SER A 106 -30.49 10.90 -3.64
N ALA A 107 -29.61 9.89 -3.55
CA ALA A 107 -29.82 8.65 -2.83
C ALA A 107 -28.48 8.16 -2.27
N PHE A 108 -28.22 8.40 -1.00
CA PHE A 108 -26.99 8.01 -0.32
C PHE A 108 -27.22 6.75 0.53
N HIS A 109 -26.55 5.65 0.18
CA HIS A 109 -26.71 4.36 0.84
C HIS A 109 -28.17 3.87 0.86
N VAL A 110 -28.82 3.91 -0.30
CA VAL A 110 -30.20 3.47 -0.52
C VAL A 110 -30.27 2.34 -1.54
N VAL A 111 -29.48 2.47 -2.62
CA VAL A 111 -29.60 1.58 -3.79
C VAL A 111 -29.25 0.14 -3.49
N GLU A 112 -28.41 -0.13 -2.51
CA GLU A 112 -28.06 -1.47 -2.01
C GLU A 112 -29.15 -2.14 -1.21
N HIS A 113 -30.16 -1.40 -0.73
CA HIS A 113 -31.27 -1.91 0.06
C HIS A 113 -32.50 -2.29 -0.75
N ILE A 114 -32.56 -1.89 -2.03
CA ILE A 114 -33.73 -2.09 -2.88
C ILE A 114 -33.48 -3.17 -3.95
N SER A 115 -34.57 -3.70 -4.52
CA SER A 115 -34.49 -4.63 -5.63
C SER A 115 -34.01 -3.91 -6.92
N PHE A 116 -33.52 -4.67 -7.91
CA PHE A 116 -33.10 -4.08 -9.15
C PHE A 116 -34.24 -3.40 -9.93
N ASP A 117 -35.44 -3.96 -9.88
CA ASP A 117 -36.62 -3.37 -10.50
C ASP A 117 -36.99 -2.02 -9.85
N GLN A 118 -36.85 -1.95 -8.52
CA GLN A 118 -37.03 -0.68 -7.78
C GLN A 118 -35.94 0.33 -8.14
N LEU A 119 -34.69 -0.10 -8.28
CA LEU A 119 -33.58 0.74 -8.72
C LEU A 119 -33.80 1.28 -10.13
N GLN A 120 -34.24 0.44 -11.07
CA GLN A 120 -34.60 0.90 -12.42
C GLN A 120 -35.70 1.95 -12.38
N ASN A 121 -36.77 1.72 -11.60
CA ASN A 121 -37.86 2.67 -11.44
C ASN A 121 -37.38 3.98 -10.82
N LEU A 122 -36.51 3.94 -9.78
CA LEU A 122 -35.90 5.12 -9.18
C LEU A 122 -35.16 5.97 -10.22
N VAL A 123 -34.31 5.36 -11.05
CA VAL A 123 -33.52 6.07 -12.04
C VAL A 123 -34.38 6.65 -13.16
N GLN A 124 -35.42 5.94 -13.60
CA GLN A 124 -36.39 6.43 -14.58
C GLN A 124 -37.18 7.61 -14.05
N GLU A 125 -37.72 7.51 -12.83
CA GLU A 125 -38.47 8.59 -12.19
C GLU A 125 -37.57 9.80 -11.89
N ALA A 126 -36.35 9.58 -11.43
CA ALA A 126 -35.38 10.65 -11.26
C ALA A 126 -35.12 11.41 -12.58
N HIS A 127 -34.94 10.68 -13.70
CA HIS A 127 -34.79 11.33 -15.00
C HIS A 127 -36.04 12.14 -15.38
N ARG A 128 -37.25 11.64 -15.09
CA ARG A 128 -38.52 12.35 -15.38
C ARG A 128 -38.62 13.66 -14.61
N VAL A 129 -38.38 13.60 -13.29
CA VAL A 129 -38.59 14.76 -12.41
C VAL A 129 -37.47 15.79 -12.47
N LEU A 130 -36.26 15.40 -12.95
CA LEU A 130 -35.15 16.33 -13.10
C LEU A 130 -35.41 17.34 -14.23
N LYS A 131 -35.12 18.61 -13.95
CA LYS A 131 -35.03 19.66 -14.95
C LYS A 131 -33.93 19.35 -15.97
N PRO A 132 -33.97 19.92 -17.18
CA PRO A 132 -32.82 19.90 -18.08
C PRO A 132 -31.56 20.41 -17.37
N GLY A 133 -30.46 19.63 -17.44
CA GLY A 133 -29.21 19.88 -16.72
C GLY A 133 -29.19 19.45 -15.26
N GLY A 134 -30.32 19.01 -14.71
CA GLY A 134 -30.43 18.51 -13.35
C GLY A 134 -29.65 17.21 -13.12
N LEU A 135 -29.35 16.90 -11.86
CA LEU A 135 -28.44 15.83 -11.43
C LEU A 135 -29.14 14.75 -10.64
N LEU A 136 -28.83 13.49 -10.97
CA LEU A 136 -29.06 12.33 -10.11
C LEU A 136 -27.71 11.95 -9.47
N ILE A 137 -27.69 11.82 -8.15
CA ILE A 137 -26.52 11.42 -7.36
C ILE A 137 -26.88 10.16 -6.56
N MET A 138 -26.18 9.08 -6.80
CA MET A 138 -26.38 7.80 -6.07
C MET A 138 -25.04 7.33 -5.52
N GLU A 139 -24.92 7.25 -4.19
CA GLU A 139 -23.73 6.74 -3.49
C GLU A 139 -24.04 5.40 -2.81
N THR A 140 -23.10 4.45 -2.86
CA THR A 140 -23.28 3.11 -2.32
C THR A 140 -21.90 2.47 -2.04
N PRO A 141 -21.81 1.42 -1.17
CA PRO A 141 -20.55 0.73 -0.92
C PRO A 141 -19.92 0.18 -2.20
N ASN A 142 -18.61 0.35 -2.33
CA ASN A 142 -17.87 0.03 -3.53
C ASN A 142 -17.38 -1.44 -3.57
N PRO A 143 -17.98 -2.31 -4.41
CA PRO A 143 -17.53 -3.69 -4.54
C PRO A 143 -16.16 -3.85 -5.24
N GLU A 144 -15.59 -2.82 -5.83
CA GLU A 144 -14.20 -2.87 -6.30
C GLU A 144 -13.22 -3.00 -5.13
N ASN A 145 -13.57 -2.47 -3.95
CA ASN A 145 -12.82 -2.73 -2.72
C ASN A 145 -13.13 -4.13 -2.22
N ILE A 146 -12.14 -5.03 -2.25
CA ILE A 146 -12.31 -6.44 -1.91
C ILE A 146 -12.79 -6.63 -0.47
N MET A 147 -12.32 -5.82 0.47
CA MET A 147 -12.76 -5.89 1.87
C MET A 147 -14.20 -5.43 2.04
N VAL A 148 -14.64 -4.45 1.26
CA VAL A 148 -16.05 -4.05 1.21
C VAL A 148 -16.88 -5.19 0.61
N ALA A 149 -16.53 -5.67 -0.56
CA ALA A 149 -17.27 -6.70 -1.30
C ALA A 149 -17.43 -8.03 -0.56
N THR A 150 -16.46 -8.40 0.29
CA THR A 150 -16.42 -9.71 0.94
C THR A 150 -16.76 -9.69 2.43
N CYS A 151 -16.72 -8.53 3.08
CA CYS A 151 -16.88 -8.44 4.51
C CYS A 151 -17.80 -7.29 4.95
N SER A 152 -17.38 -6.02 4.77
CA SER A 152 -18.07 -4.90 5.38
C SER A 152 -19.44 -4.61 4.76
N PHE A 153 -19.66 -4.92 3.49
CA PHE A 153 -20.99 -4.83 2.88
C PHE A 153 -22.05 -5.65 3.63
N TYR A 154 -21.68 -6.83 4.10
CA TYR A 154 -22.60 -7.77 4.78
C TYR A 154 -22.73 -7.51 6.27
N LEU A 155 -22.12 -6.46 6.81
CA LEU A 155 -22.33 -6.06 8.20
C LEU A 155 -23.76 -5.51 8.42
N ASP A 156 -24.32 -4.82 7.42
CA ASP A 156 -25.72 -4.45 7.44
C ASP A 156 -26.58 -5.60 6.88
N PRO A 157 -27.45 -6.20 7.71
CA PRO A 157 -28.30 -7.31 7.28
C PRO A 157 -29.41 -6.89 6.31
N THR A 158 -29.62 -5.61 6.07
CA THR A 158 -30.64 -5.08 5.16
C THR A 158 -30.08 -4.85 3.74
N HIS A 159 -28.75 -4.92 3.56
CA HIS A 159 -28.14 -4.91 2.24
C HIS A 159 -28.56 -6.13 1.43
N THR A 160 -29.07 -5.91 0.24
CA THR A 160 -29.53 -7.00 -0.65
C THR A 160 -28.39 -7.55 -1.50
N ARG A 161 -27.62 -6.67 -2.15
CA ARG A 161 -26.47 -7.05 -2.98
C ARG A 161 -25.55 -5.84 -3.23
N PRO A 162 -24.23 -6.08 -3.40
CA PRO A 162 -23.34 -5.06 -3.92
C PRO A 162 -23.71 -4.71 -5.37
N ILE A 163 -23.62 -3.44 -5.75
CA ILE A 163 -23.88 -2.98 -7.11
C ILE A 163 -22.53 -2.57 -7.73
N PRO A 164 -22.06 -3.23 -8.80
CA PRO A 164 -20.84 -2.80 -9.50
C PRO A 164 -20.99 -1.40 -10.08
N PRO A 165 -19.96 -0.53 -10.02
CA PRO A 165 -19.99 0.82 -10.55
C PRO A 165 -20.45 0.90 -12.01
N ASP A 166 -19.93 0.00 -12.86
CA ASP A 166 -20.29 -0.05 -14.29
C ASP A 166 -21.77 -0.40 -14.50
N LEU A 167 -22.39 -1.19 -13.62
CA LEU A 167 -23.81 -1.51 -13.73
C LEU A 167 -24.66 -0.27 -13.42
N LEU A 168 -24.30 0.48 -12.36
CA LEU A 168 -25.03 1.68 -11.99
C LEU A 168 -24.85 2.79 -13.04
N LEU A 169 -23.63 2.93 -13.57
CA LEU A 169 -23.31 3.81 -14.70
C LEU A 169 -24.16 3.47 -15.93
N PHE A 170 -24.11 2.19 -16.37
CA PHE A 170 -24.90 1.70 -17.51
C PHE A 170 -26.40 1.97 -17.32
N LEU A 171 -26.93 1.80 -16.12
CA LEU A 171 -28.33 2.05 -15.84
C LEU A 171 -28.72 3.51 -16.08
N THR A 172 -27.87 4.48 -15.71
CA THR A 172 -28.12 5.89 -15.99
C THR A 172 -28.07 6.20 -17.49
N GLU A 173 -27.13 5.60 -18.22
CA GLU A 173 -27.05 5.72 -19.68
C GLU A 173 -28.30 5.11 -20.36
N PHE A 174 -28.73 3.93 -19.92
CA PHE A 174 -29.94 3.27 -20.39
C PHE A 174 -31.20 4.09 -20.17
N CYS A 175 -31.26 4.86 -19.07
CA CYS A 175 -32.33 5.79 -18.76
C CYS A 175 -32.16 7.19 -19.39
N ASN A 176 -31.31 7.34 -20.42
CA ASN A 176 -31.13 8.56 -21.23
C ASN A 176 -30.51 9.76 -20.49
N PHE A 177 -29.74 9.56 -19.45
CA PHE A 177 -28.88 10.64 -18.96
C PHE A 177 -27.80 10.97 -20.01
N SER A 178 -27.55 12.26 -20.25
CA SER A 178 -26.63 12.68 -21.31
C SER A 178 -25.16 12.41 -20.99
N ARG A 179 -24.81 12.43 -19.71
CA ARG A 179 -23.50 12.04 -19.21
C ARG A 179 -23.60 11.53 -17.79
N SER A 180 -22.69 10.63 -17.46
CA SER A 180 -22.58 10.05 -16.12
C SER A 180 -21.11 9.87 -15.77
N LYS A 181 -20.79 9.97 -14.49
CA LYS A 181 -19.43 9.80 -13.95
C LYS A 181 -19.44 8.98 -12.67
N ILE A 182 -18.52 8.03 -12.57
CA ILE A 182 -18.24 7.31 -11.35
C ILE A 182 -17.26 8.15 -10.51
N LEU A 183 -17.63 8.45 -9.28
CA LEU A 183 -16.78 9.04 -8.26
C LEU A 183 -16.43 7.96 -7.26
N ARG A 184 -15.15 7.62 -7.12
CA ARG A 184 -14.68 6.74 -6.06
C ARG A 184 -14.33 7.60 -4.86
N LEU A 185 -14.77 7.20 -3.65
CA LEU A 185 -14.87 8.12 -2.52
C LEU A 185 -14.32 7.49 -1.24
N GLN A 186 -13.86 8.37 -0.33
CA GLN A 186 -13.56 8.05 1.06
C GLN A 186 -12.37 7.10 1.25
N GLU A 187 -11.46 7.04 0.30
CA GLU A 187 -10.21 6.30 0.45
C GLU A 187 -9.42 6.77 1.68
N GLY A 188 -8.78 5.82 2.35
CA GLY A 188 -7.99 6.11 3.53
C GLY A 188 -6.77 6.97 3.20
N ALA A 189 -6.50 8.01 4.01
CA ALA A 189 -5.33 8.88 3.87
C ALA A 189 -4.00 8.11 3.79
N GLN A 190 -3.92 6.93 4.41
CA GLN A 190 -2.76 6.06 4.34
C GLN A 190 -2.52 5.48 2.95
N THR A 191 -3.56 5.25 2.16
CA THR A 191 -3.43 4.74 0.78
C THR A 191 -2.89 5.83 -0.14
N ILE A 192 -3.41 7.06 -0.02
CA ILE A 192 -3.00 8.20 -0.85
C ILE A 192 -1.55 8.64 -0.57
N GLN A 193 -1.12 8.59 0.70
CA GLN A 193 0.19 9.07 1.14
C GLN A 193 1.28 7.98 1.14
N SER A 194 0.93 6.73 0.84
CA SER A 194 1.87 5.62 0.94
C SER A 194 2.88 5.64 -0.21
N THR A 195 4.15 5.87 0.11
CA THR A 195 5.26 5.72 -0.83
C THR A 195 5.58 4.24 -1.12
N SER A 196 5.06 3.30 -0.34
CA SER A 196 5.26 1.86 -0.50
C SER A 196 3.96 1.10 -0.28
N LEU A 197 3.39 0.61 -1.37
CA LEU A 197 2.20 -0.22 -1.33
C LEU A 197 2.54 -1.63 -0.81
N ASN A 198 1.59 -2.21 -0.10
CA ASN A 198 1.61 -3.61 0.32
C ASN A 198 0.29 -4.30 -0.07
N LEU A 199 0.20 -5.60 0.14
CA LEU A 199 -0.97 -6.38 -0.26
C LEU A 199 -2.27 -5.91 0.44
N ASN A 200 -2.19 -5.41 1.69
CA ASN A 200 -3.38 -4.89 2.37
C ASN A 200 -3.91 -3.63 1.69
N HIS A 201 -3.04 -2.79 1.11
CA HIS A 201 -3.47 -1.64 0.31
C HIS A 201 -4.19 -2.08 -0.98
N VAL A 202 -3.80 -3.20 -1.60
CA VAL A 202 -4.51 -3.74 -2.78
C VAL A 202 -5.88 -4.28 -2.38
N LEU A 203 -5.96 -5.01 -1.25
CA LEU A 203 -7.20 -5.67 -0.83
C LEU A 203 -8.25 -4.71 -0.27
N GLY A 204 -7.84 -3.66 0.43
CA GLY A 204 -8.75 -2.78 1.16
C GLY A 204 -8.46 -1.29 1.04
N GLY A 205 -7.51 -0.89 0.19
CA GLY A 205 -7.14 0.51 0.00
C GLY A 205 -7.89 1.23 -1.12
N ALA A 206 -8.60 0.51 -1.99
CA ALA A 206 -9.49 1.14 -2.94
C ALA A 206 -10.59 1.91 -2.19
N SER A 207 -11.13 2.95 -2.83
CA SER A 207 -12.19 3.77 -2.26
C SER A 207 -13.34 2.90 -1.76
N PRO A 208 -13.73 2.96 -0.49
CA PRO A 208 -14.73 2.06 0.10
C PRO A 208 -16.15 2.33 -0.36
N ASP A 209 -16.42 3.55 -0.81
CA ASP A 209 -17.69 3.95 -1.39
C ASP A 209 -17.47 4.51 -2.80
N TYR A 210 -18.51 4.48 -3.61
CA TYR A 210 -18.55 5.17 -4.89
C TYR A 210 -19.90 5.82 -5.10
N ALA A 211 -19.91 6.85 -5.95
CA ALA A 211 -21.15 7.41 -6.45
C ALA A 211 -21.19 7.41 -7.96
N VAL A 212 -22.41 7.38 -8.52
CA VAL A 212 -22.68 7.81 -9.90
C VAL A 212 -23.37 9.15 -9.86
N VAL A 213 -22.75 10.16 -10.48
CA VAL A 213 -23.36 11.45 -10.76
C VAL A 213 -23.78 11.46 -12.21
N ALA A 214 -25.08 11.56 -12.46
CA ALA A 214 -25.66 11.54 -13.81
C ALA A 214 -26.38 12.86 -14.09
N GLN A 215 -26.14 13.46 -15.27
CA GLN A 215 -26.76 14.73 -15.69
C GLN A 215 -27.76 14.52 -16.81
N LYS A 216 -28.97 15.04 -16.61
CA LYS A 216 -29.99 15.09 -17.67
C LYS A 216 -29.58 16.06 -18.78
N ALA A 217 -29.90 15.74 -20.03
CA ALA A 217 -29.61 16.57 -21.18
C ALA A 217 -30.15 17.98 -21.00
N ALA A 218 -29.36 18.97 -21.45
CA ALA A 218 -29.71 20.38 -21.46
C ALA A 218 -29.04 21.11 -22.63
N ALA A 219 -29.30 22.37 -22.78
CA ALA A 219 -28.55 23.23 -23.68
C ALA A 219 -27.08 23.33 -23.25
N ASP A 220 -26.17 23.54 -24.19
CA ASP A 220 -24.71 23.47 -23.97
C ASP A 220 -24.22 24.44 -22.88
N ASP A 221 -24.84 25.62 -22.78
CA ASP A 221 -24.53 26.65 -21.78
C ASP A 221 -24.85 26.21 -20.35
N ILE A 222 -25.85 25.35 -20.16
CA ILE A 222 -26.19 24.74 -18.87
C ILE A 222 -25.28 23.53 -18.61
N GLN A 223 -25.14 22.68 -19.61
CA GLN A 223 -24.39 21.43 -19.46
C GLN A 223 -22.91 21.69 -19.17
N SER A 224 -22.29 22.65 -19.83
CA SER A 224 -20.88 23.00 -19.65
C SER A 224 -20.53 23.57 -18.27
N LYS A 225 -21.48 24.09 -17.53
CA LYS A 225 -21.25 24.62 -16.18
C LYS A 225 -20.62 23.59 -15.23
N CYS A 226 -20.89 22.30 -15.43
CA CYS A 226 -20.35 21.22 -14.60
C CYS A 226 -19.12 20.51 -15.21
N ASP A 227 -18.61 20.96 -16.38
CA ASP A 227 -17.52 20.30 -17.10
C ASP A 227 -16.28 20.09 -16.24
N HIS A 228 -15.94 21.09 -15.42
CA HIS A 228 -14.80 20.97 -14.53
C HIS A 228 -14.97 19.80 -13.56
N ALA A 229 -16.10 19.69 -12.86
CA ALA A 229 -16.35 18.60 -11.92
C ALA A 229 -16.39 17.23 -12.64
N PHE A 230 -16.99 17.15 -13.83
CA PHE A 230 -17.00 15.93 -14.63
C PHE A 230 -15.62 15.54 -15.19
N SER A 231 -14.68 16.47 -15.34
CA SER A 231 -13.32 16.20 -15.87
C SER A 231 -12.33 15.69 -14.81
N LEU A 232 -12.58 15.93 -13.52
CA LEU A 232 -11.69 15.51 -12.43
C LEU A 232 -11.72 14.00 -12.23
N GLU A 233 -10.59 13.44 -11.80
CA GLU A 233 -10.52 12.06 -11.32
C GLU A 233 -10.78 12.00 -9.82
N TYR A 234 -11.54 11.00 -9.39
CA TYR A 234 -11.96 10.83 -8.00
C TYR A 234 -11.56 9.46 -7.47
N GLY A 235 -10.86 9.46 -6.34
CA GLY A 235 -10.51 8.26 -5.60
C GLY A 235 -9.58 7.29 -6.33
N VAL A 236 -9.59 6.03 -5.89
CA VAL A 236 -8.72 4.99 -6.43
C VAL A 236 -9.44 3.64 -6.51
N ASP A 237 -9.23 2.91 -7.60
CA ASP A 237 -9.72 1.55 -7.79
C ASP A 237 -8.69 0.48 -7.42
N THR A 238 -9.15 -0.75 -7.27
CA THR A 238 -8.29 -1.89 -6.91
C THR A 238 -7.29 -2.24 -8.01
N ILE A 239 -7.63 -2.05 -9.28
CA ILE A 239 -6.75 -2.38 -10.43
C ILE A 239 -5.56 -1.43 -10.44
N THR A 240 -5.79 -0.13 -10.25
CA THR A 240 -4.75 0.88 -10.14
C THR A 240 -3.78 0.57 -8.99
N LEU A 241 -4.31 0.18 -7.82
CA LEU A 241 -3.48 -0.22 -6.67
C LEU A 241 -2.69 -1.50 -6.96
N ALA A 242 -3.30 -2.50 -7.57
CA ALA A 242 -2.66 -3.76 -7.92
C ALA A 242 -1.53 -3.56 -8.93
N THR A 243 -1.77 -2.74 -9.95
CA THR A 243 -0.76 -2.37 -10.96
C THR A 243 0.41 -1.65 -10.29
N SER A 244 0.13 -0.61 -9.52
CA SER A 244 1.17 0.15 -8.80
C SER A 244 1.96 -0.72 -7.81
N TYR A 245 1.30 -1.65 -7.13
CA TYR A 245 1.96 -2.63 -6.27
C TYR A 245 2.90 -3.55 -7.07
N SER A 246 2.41 -4.08 -8.19
CA SER A 246 3.21 -4.96 -9.07
C SER A 246 4.43 -4.25 -9.62
N ASP A 247 4.30 -3.01 -10.06
CA ASP A 247 5.40 -2.19 -10.56
C ASP A 247 6.45 -1.94 -9.49
N GLN A 248 6.03 -1.64 -8.27
CA GLN A 248 6.95 -1.49 -7.14
C GLN A 248 7.68 -2.79 -6.79
N GLN A 249 7.01 -3.97 -6.88
CA GLN A 249 7.67 -5.25 -6.65
C GLN A 249 8.68 -5.55 -7.77
N ASN A 250 8.33 -5.29 -9.03
CA ASN A 250 9.21 -5.47 -10.17
C ASN A 250 10.46 -4.59 -10.05
N GLN A 251 10.32 -3.32 -9.70
CA GLN A 251 11.46 -2.43 -9.47
C GLN A 251 12.37 -2.93 -8.34
N LYS A 252 11.80 -3.39 -7.22
CA LYS A 252 12.59 -3.98 -6.13
C LYS A 252 13.35 -5.23 -6.58
N PHE A 253 12.71 -6.06 -7.39
CA PHE A 253 13.31 -7.28 -7.93
C PHE A 253 14.47 -6.95 -8.88
N GLU A 254 14.30 -5.98 -9.78
CA GLU A 254 15.37 -5.52 -10.68
C GLU A 254 16.59 -4.97 -9.92
N VAL A 255 16.35 -4.12 -8.91
CA VAL A 255 17.43 -3.61 -8.05
C VAL A 255 18.17 -4.74 -7.33
N MET A 256 17.44 -5.74 -6.85
CA MET A 256 18.02 -6.90 -6.19
C MET A 256 18.83 -7.76 -7.17
N GLN A 257 18.32 -8.02 -8.37
CA GLN A 257 19.04 -8.75 -9.42
C GLN A 257 20.33 -8.02 -9.84
N TYR A 258 20.26 -6.71 -10.03
CA TYR A 258 21.44 -5.90 -10.33
C TYR A 258 22.47 -5.98 -9.20
N GLY A 259 22.05 -5.91 -7.95
CA GLY A 259 22.92 -6.06 -6.77
C GLY A 259 23.59 -7.43 -6.71
N LEU A 260 22.86 -8.50 -6.99
CA LEU A 260 23.41 -9.87 -7.07
C LEU A 260 24.44 -10.01 -8.19
N GLN A 261 24.15 -9.49 -9.36
CA GLN A 261 25.08 -9.53 -10.51
C GLN A 261 26.38 -8.75 -10.20
N GLN A 262 26.28 -7.60 -9.54
CA GLN A 262 27.44 -6.84 -9.08
C GLN A 262 28.26 -7.61 -8.05
N ALA A 263 27.60 -8.28 -7.10
CA ALA A 263 28.26 -9.09 -6.10
C ALA A 263 29.00 -10.28 -6.73
N ASP A 264 28.36 -10.98 -7.68
CA ASP A 264 28.98 -12.10 -8.41
C ASP A 264 30.19 -11.64 -9.22
N THR A 265 30.07 -10.52 -9.92
CA THR A 265 31.21 -9.92 -10.67
C THR A 265 32.38 -9.59 -9.74
N ARG A 266 32.11 -9.03 -8.55
CA ARG A 266 33.16 -8.73 -7.56
C ARG A 266 33.80 -10.01 -7.01
N ALA A 267 33.00 -11.06 -6.76
CA ALA A 267 33.49 -12.36 -6.33
C ALA A 267 34.43 -12.98 -7.36
N GLN A 268 34.04 -12.99 -8.64
CA GLN A 268 34.89 -13.49 -9.76
C GLN A 268 36.19 -12.71 -9.89
N GLN A 269 36.14 -11.38 -9.73
CA GLN A 269 37.36 -10.55 -9.74
C GLN A 269 38.27 -10.85 -8.55
N ALA A 270 37.70 -11.10 -7.38
CA ALA A 270 38.45 -11.47 -6.17
C ALA A 270 39.14 -12.83 -6.35
N ASP A 271 38.43 -13.83 -6.88
CA ASP A 271 39.01 -15.15 -7.19
C ASP A 271 40.12 -15.07 -8.22
N ALA A 272 39.93 -14.30 -9.28
CA ALA A 272 41.01 -14.10 -10.29
C ALA A 272 42.26 -13.44 -9.69
N ARG A 273 42.09 -12.46 -8.79
CA ARG A 273 43.21 -11.85 -8.06
C ARG A 273 43.90 -12.83 -7.11
N ALA A 274 43.13 -13.67 -6.43
CA ALA A 274 43.71 -14.72 -5.58
C ALA A 274 44.51 -15.73 -6.37
N GLN A 275 43.98 -16.20 -7.49
CA GLN A 275 44.74 -17.10 -8.42
C GLN A 275 46.01 -16.47 -8.94
N GLN A 276 46.00 -15.19 -9.33
CA GLN A 276 47.22 -14.48 -9.74
C GLN A 276 48.23 -14.36 -8.60
N ALA A 277 47.77 -14.10 -7.38
CA ALA A 277 48.66 -14.02 -6.22
C ALA A 277 49.33 -15.38 -5.91
N ASP A 278 48.57 -16.47 -5.99
CA ASP A 278 49.06 -17.82 -5.78
C ASP A 278 50.10 -18.21 -6.87
N ALA A 279 49.81 -17.87 -8.15
CA ALA A 279 50.74 -18.10 -9.25
C ALA A 279 52.05 -17.33 -9.04
N ARG A 280 52.02 -16.08 -8.61
CA ARG A 280 53.22 -15.28 -8.28
C ARG A 280 53.98 -15.85 -7.09
N ALA A 281 53.28 -16.34 -6.08
CA ALA A 281 53.90 -16.99 -4.93
C ALA A 281 54.63 -18.26 -5.33
N GLN A 282 54.03 -19.13 -6.16
CA GLN A 282 54.63 -20.33 -6.70
C GLN A 282 55.88 -20.02 -7.56
N GLN A 283 55.78 -18.98 -8.40
CA GLN A 283 56.93 -18.52 -9.21
C GLN A 283 58.08 -18.04 -8.32
N ALA A 284 57.78 -17.26 -7.26
CA ALA A 284 58.79 -16.79 -6.32
C ALA A 284 59.43 -17.95 -5.55
N GLU A 285 58.64 -18.95 -5.13
CA GLU A 285 59.18 -20.16 -4.51
C GLU A 285 60.10 -20.95 -5.44
N SER A 286 59.74 -21.09 -6.71
CA SER A 286 60.55 -21.75 -7.72
C SER A 286 61.90 -21.04 -7.91
N VAL A 287 61.89 -19.71 -8.01
CA VAL A 287 63.09 -18.88 -8.12
C VAL A 287 63.96 -19.04 -6.86
N LEU A 288 63.39 -19.02 -5.67
CA LEU A 288 64.11 -19.25 -4.42
C LEU A 288 64.72 -20.64 -4.38
N HIS A 289 64.00 -21.67 -4.86
CA HIS A 289 64.53 -23.04 -4.93
C HIS A 289 65.76 -23.13 -5.85
N ILE A 290 65.73 -22.49 -7.06
CA ILE A 290 66.83 -22.41 -7.96
C ILE A 290 68.05 -21.71 -7.31
N ILE A 291 67.82 -20.60 -6.61
CA ILE A 291 68.90 -19.86 -5.93
C ILE A 291 69.51 -20.73 -4.82
N TYR A 292 68.70 -21.42 -3.99
CA TYR A 292 69.17 -22.22 -2.89
C TYR A 292 69.82 -23.57 -3.32
N SER A 293 69.42 -24.08 -4.48
CA SER A 293 70.01 -25.31 -5.05
C SER A 293 71.29 -25.03 -5.85
N GLY A 294 71.55 -23.78 -6.22
CA GLY A 294 72.74 -23.37 -7.01
C GLY A 294 74.04 -23.74 -6.33
N PHE A 295 75.02 -24.26 -7.13
CA PHE A 295 76.34 -24.73 -6.68
C PHE A 295 77.04 -23.67 -5.83
N SER A 296 77.05 -22.43 -6.28
CA SER A 296 77.60 -21.28 -5.56
C SER A 296 76.98 -21.07 -4.16
N TRP A 297 75.70 -21.25 -4.05
CA TRP A 297 74.95 -21.09 -2.78
C TRP A 297 75.28 -22.23 -1.80
N ARG A 298 75.44 -23.43 -2.31
CA ARG A 298 75.82 -24.62 -1.51
C ARG A 298 77.26 -24.51 -0.97
N ILE A 299 78.25 -24.07 -1.80
CA ILE A 299 79.62 -23.91 -1.37
C ILE A 299 79.80 -22.76 -0.38
N THR A 300 79.12 -21.64 -0.57
CA THR A 300 79.20 -20.50 0.35
C THR A 300 78.32 -20.57 1.61
N ARG A 301 77.51 -21.57 1.71
CA ARG A 301 76.63 -21.81 2.86
C ARG A 301 77.32 -21.85 4.23
N PRO A 302 78.48 -22.60 4.38
CA PRO A 302 79.24 -22.61 5.62
C PRO A 302 79.83 -21.24 5.96
N LEU A 303 80.33 -20.51 4.97
CA LEU A 303 80.91 -19.19 5.16
C LEU A 303 79.92 -18.13 5.54
N ARG A 304 78.73 -18.18 4.98
CA ARG A 304 77.61 -17.29 5.35
C ARG A 304 77.10 -17.58 6.76
N TRP A 305 76.99 -18.88 7.10
CA TRP A 305 76.60 -19.28 8.45
C TRP A 305 77.62 -18.79 9.48
N LEU A 306 78.93 -18.91 9.22
CA LEU A 306 80.00 -18.37 10.04
C LEU A 306 79.95 -16.83 10.13
N GLY A 307 79.65 -16.13 9.03
CA GLY A 307 79.48 -14.70 9.00
C GLY A 307 78.27 -14.20 9.84
N ASP A 308 77.16 -14.92 9.75
CA ASP A 308 75.96 -14.64 10.57
C ASP A 308 76.17 -14.96 12.04
N LEU A 309 76.84 -16.05 12.33
CA LEU A 309 77.21 -16.41 13.69
C LEU A 309 78.14 -15.36 14.32
N ARG A 310 79.14 -14.92 13.56
CA ARG A 310 80.09 -13.87 14.02
C ARG A 310 79.38 -12.51 14.24
N ARG A 311 78.40 -12.12 13.40
CA ARG A 311 77.59 -10.93 13.60
C ARG A 311 76.70 -11.04 14.87
N LYS A 312 76.09 -12.20 15.13
CA LYS A 312 75.22 -12.47 16.29
C LYS A 312 76.02 -12.54 17.58
N LEU A 313 77.24 -13.09 17.56
CA LEU A 313 78.11 -13.14 18.72
C LEU A 313 78.69 -11.74 19.06
N LYS A 314 78.85 -10.86 18.07
CA LYS A 314 79.37 -9.51 18.28
C LYS A 314 78.31 -8.54 18.87
N GLN A 315 77.03 -8.84 18.70
CA GLN A 315 75.92 -7.97 19.11
C GLN A 315 75.18 -8.37 20.39
N ARG A 316 75.40 -9.60 20.96
CA ARG A 316 74.64 -10.06 22.13
C ARG A 316 75.50 -10.95 23.01
N SER A 317 75.29 -10.83 24.36
CA SER A 317 75.88 -11.78 25.33
C SER A 317 75.38 -13.20 25.01
N ILE A 318 76.24 -14.21 25.28
CA ILE A 318 76.00 -15.63 24.96
C ILE A 318 74.64 -16.15 25.44
N SER A 319 74.16 -15.64 26.58
CA SER A 319 72.86 -16.00 27.13
C SER A 319 71.66 -15.43 26.27
N GLY A 320 71.81 -14.29 25.64
CA GLY A 320 70.79 -13.66 24.79
C GLY A 320 70.66 -14.36 23.43
N ALA A 321 71.77 -14.83 22.87
CA ALA A 321 71.82 -15.56 21.60
C ALA A 321 71.11 -16.94 21.71
N LEU A 322 71.35 -17.64 22.80
CA LEU A 322 70.69 -18.94 23.07
C LEU A 322 69.17 -18.79 23.27
N LYS A 323 68.72 -17.74 24.01
CA LYS A 323 67.31 -17.45 24.19
C LYS A 323 66.63 -17.05 22.88
N ALA A 324 67.31 -16.32 21.99
CA ALA A 324 66.78 -15.92 20.68
C ALA A 324 66.65 -17.12 19.73
N LEU A 325 67.57 -18.08 19.79
CA LEU A 325 67.54 -19.31 19.00
C LEU A 325 66.37 -20.23 19.46
N LEU A 326 66.26 -20.44 20.75
CA LEU A 326 65.13 -21.23 21.35
C LEU A 326 63.76 -20.59 21.04
N ARG A 327 63.64 -19.28 21.12
CA ARG A 327 62.41 -18.55 20.76
C ARG A 327 62.08 -18.73 19.27
N LYS A 328 63.06 -18.74 18.38
CA LYS A 328 62.85 -18.88 16.94
C LYS A 328 62.46 -20.31 16.55
N VAL A 329 63.04 -21.33 17.22
CA VAL A 329 62.63 -22.73 17.08
C VAL A 329 61.24 -22.97 17.63
N TYR A 330 60.91 -22.39 18.79
CA TYR A 330 59.59 -22.47 19.43
C TYR A 330 58.48 -21.83 18.55
N LEU A 331 58.71 -20.64 18.01
CA LEU A 331 57.76 -19.96 17.12
C LEU A 331 57.60 -20.68 15.76
N ARG A 332 58.65 -21.34 15.22
CA ARG A 332 58.51 -22.16 14.00
C ARG A 332 57.72 -23.44 14.23
N THR A 333 57.90 -24.07 15.38
CA THR A 333 57.15 -25.29 15.73
C THR A 333 55.69 -24.95 16.05
N LEU A 334 55.40 -23.84 16.76
CA LEU A 334 54.04 -23.35 17.01
C LEU A 334 53.36 -22.92 15.69
N GLY A 335 54.07 -22.22 14.81
CA GLY A 335 53.52 -21.82 13.51
C GLY A 335 53.17 -23.02 12.61
N ARG A 336 53.96 -24.10 12.61
CA ARG A 336 53.62 -25.35 11.91
C ARG A 336 52.43 -26.07 12.52
N ILE A 337 52.31 -26.08 13.85
CA ILE A 337 51.17 -26.73 14.58
C ILE A 337 49.90 -25.90 14.33
N MET A 338 49.95 -24.59 14.28
CA MET A 338 48.75 -23.73 14.02
C MET A 338 48.33 -23.77 12.53
N MET A 339 49.26 -23.92 11.58
CA MET A 339 48.87 -24.02 10.15
C MET A 339 48.15 -25.32 9.77
N VAL A 340 48.30 -26.38 10.58
CA VAL A 340 47.69 -27.69 10.28
C VAL A 340 46.28 -27.82 10.90
N ARG A 341 45.88 -26.92 11.80
CA ARG A 341 44.71 -27.18 12.65
C ARG A 341 43.44 -26.44 12.35
N ASP A 342 43.39 -25.46 11.42
CA ASP A 342 42.12 -24.81 11.19
C ASP A 342 41.96 -24.14 9.77
N PRO A 343 41.38 -24.88 8.79
CA PRO A 343 40.97 -24.29 7.52
C PRO A 343 39.74 -23.36 7.65
N GLU A 344 38.99 -23.41 8.77
CA GLU A 344 37.76 -22.64 8.97
C GLU A 344 38.02 -21.20 9.48
N SER A 345 39.21 -20.88 9.95
CA SER A 345 39.51 -19.53 10.47
C SER A 345 39.48 -18.44 9.38
N ARG A 346 39.77 -18.77 8.12
CA ARG A 346 39.63 -17.84 7.00
C ARG A 346 38.18 -17.56 6.64
N LEU A 347 37.30 -18.55 6.74
CA LEU A 347 35.87 -18.36 6.50
C LEU A 347 35.23 -17.46 7.57
N ARG A 348 35.65 -17.54 8.82
CA ARG A 348 35.17 -16.66 9.90
C ARG A 348 35.56 -15.21 9.73
N GLN A 349 36.80 -14.92 9.31
CA GLN A 349 37.23 -13.54 9.04
C GLN A 349 36.50 -12.92 7.86
N THR A 350 36.21 -13.68 6.81
CA THR A 350 35.43 -13.22 5.65
C THR A 350 33.94 -13.01 6.00
N LEU A 351 33.36 -13.87 6.82
CA LEU A 351 31.98 -13.71 7.31
C LEU A 351 31.82 -12.52 8.28
N HIS A 352 32.82 -12.23 9.13
CA HIS A 352 32.79 -11.05 10.01
C HIS A 352 32.94 -9.73 9.28
N SER A 353 33.55 -9.70 8.09
CA SER A 353 33.67 -8.48 7.26
C SER A 353 32.41 -8.22 6.40
N ILE A 354 31.57 -9.22 6.19
CA ILE A 354 30.35 -9.14 5.33
C ILE A 354 29.08 -8.84 6.16
N ILE A 355 29.10 -8.97 7.51
CA ILE A 355 27.93 -8.77 8.38
C ILE A 355 28.14 -7.60 9.37
N PRO A 356 28.25 -6.34 8.92
CA PRO A 356 28.19 -5.19 9.84
C PRO A 356 26.78 -4.66 10.13
N GLN A 357 25.69 -5.28 9.64
CA GLN A 357 24.36 -4.66 9.76
C GLN A 357 23.19 -5.58 10.15
N ILE A 358 23.43 -6.73 10.75
CA ILE A 358 22.32 -7.50 11.35
C ILE A 358 22.52 -7.53 12.87
N SER A 359 22.34 -6.38 13.51
CA SER A 359 22.31 -6.25 14.98
C SER A 359 20.86 -6.16 15.50
N HIS A 360 19.94 -6.99 15.00
CA HIS A 360 18.68 -7.24 15.67
C HIS A 360 18.56 -8.72 15.99
N LYS A 361 18.60 -9.02 17.31
CA LYS A 361 18.12 -10.32 17.80
C LYS A 361 16.63 -10.42 17.43
N PRO A 362 16.22 -11.37 16.60
CA PRO A 362 14.81 -11.57 16.34
C PRO A 362 14.09 -11.90 17.64
N ALA A 363 12.93 -11.29 17.88
CA ALA A 363 12.07 -11.61 19.00
C ALA A 363 11.63 -13.08 18.93
N GLN A 364 11.38 -13.71 20.08
CA GLN A 364 11.06 -15.14 20.18
C GLN A 364 9.86 -15.60 19.32
N GLY A 365 8.99 -14.64 18.90
CA GLY A 365 7.85 -14.87 17.99
C GLY A 365 8.22 -15.01 16.52
N GLU A 366 9.34 -14.44 16.08
CA GLU A 366 9.77 -14.49 14.67
C GLU A 366 10.47 -15.82 14.31
N MET A 367 11.01 -16.51 15.29
CA MET A 367 11.63 -17.83 15.10
C MET A 367 10.65 -18.92 14.66
N ASN A 368 9.39 -18.80 15.02
CA ASN A 368 8.35 -19.79 14.65
C ASN A 368 7.85 -19.65 13.21
N GLN A 369 8.22 -18.58 12.52
CA GLN A 369 7.83 -18.31 11.12
C GLN A 369 8.90 -18.73 10.10
N LEU A 370 10.07 -19.16 10.56
CA LEU A 370 11.13 -19.63 9.69
C LEU A 370 10.89 -21.09 9.24
N SER A 371 11.24 -21.39 7.98
CA SER A 371 11.18 -22.77 7.49
C SER A 371 12.04 -23.71 8.32
N GLY A 372 11.68 -24.99 8.41
CA GLY A 372 12.38 -25.99 9.24
C GLY A 372 13.89 -26.14 8.93
N GLU A 373 14.33 -25.82 7.71
CA GLU A 373 15.75 -25.76 7.33
C GLU A 373 16.46 -24.53 7.87
N ALA A 374 15.81 -23.35 7.81
CA ALA A 374 16.36 -22.12 8.35
C ALA A 374 16.52 -22.19 9.89
N GLN A 375 15.60 -22.86 10.60
CA GLN A 375 15.71 -23.10 12.02
C GLN A 375 16.88 -24.06 12.37
N LYS A 376 17.14 -25.09 11.55
CA LYS A 376 18.28 -26.01 11.70
C LYS A 376 19.63 -25.30 11.47
N ILE A 377 19.70 -24.39 10.52
CA ILE A 377 20.91 -23.59 10.24
C ILE A 377 21.16 -22.63 11.41
N TYR A 378 20.14 -21.93 11.89
CA TYR A 378 20.26 -20.99 13.02
C TYR A 378 20.67 -21.69 14.32
N SER A 379 20.10 -22.87 14.62
CA SER A 379 20.49 -23.67 15.82
C SER A 379 21.93 -24.15 15.77
N LYS A 380 22.44 -24.54 14.59
CA LYS A 380 23.85 -24.93 14.40
C LYS A 380 24.83 -23.78 14.57
N LEU A 381 24.43 -22.55 14.20
CA LEU A 381 25.23 -21.34 14.39
C LEU A 381 25.29 -20.90 15.86
N LYS A 382 24.23 -21.12 16.65
CA LYS A 382 24.16 -20.73 18.06
C LYS A 382 24.99 -21.59 19.02
N VAL A 383 25.30 -22.83 18.65
CA VAL A 383 26.10 -23.79 19.49
C VAL A 383 27.60 -23.57 19.34
N ARG A 384 28.06 -22.65 18.45
CA ARG A 384 29.50 -22.44 18.18
C ARG A 384 29.97 -20.98 18.39
N VAL A 385 29.22 -20.16 19.14
CA VAL A 385 29.67 -18.82 19.59
C VAL A 385 29.94 -18.86 21.10
#